data_32d1dd21cb8104e48f3f5c8f739f0416
#
_entry.id   32d1dd21cb8104e48f3f5c8f739f0416
#
_cell.length_a   1.000
_cell.length_b   1.000
_cell.length_c   1.000
_cell.angle_alpha   90.00
_cell.angle_beta   90.00
_cell.angle_gamma   90.00
#
_symmetry.space_group_name_H-M   'P 1'
#
loop_
_entity.id
_entity.type
_entity.pdbx_description
1 polymer ?
#
loop_
_entity_poly.entity_id
_entity_poly.type
_entity_poly.pdbx_seq_one_letter_code
_entity_poly.pdbx_strand_id
1 'polypeptide(L)'
;MEVIDRRSAGPARVAIVGGIHGDEPAGERIVRRLAAALPELSGEEADAAPDGEQAVGDGNARGVIRLVVANEPALEAGVRYTDVDLNRSFPGDADSDEYERALAPRVAEAVRGMDAVLALHTSHSAPPPFAIYSECTESVRRTVTGMPVDYVVDSGGLRSTTLDSVVDHTVSVEVGRQGSEEAAEFGYEASLAFLRAHGALDDEPPTFTETTVVEGFEEVPKGGGEPHVHYRNFETIPQGAVFAHDDVYTHRVEGADVVPILASEHGYEDIFGIYGRITGTIDPPEE
;
A
#
# COMPACT_ATOMS: atom_id res chain seq x y z
N MET A 1 1.81 10.11 -15.13
CA MET A 1 0.75 9.26 -14.53
C MET A 1 -0.03 8.60 -15.65
N GLU A 2 -0.10 7.26 -15.63
CA GLU A 2 -0.88 6.44 -16.53
C GLU A 2 -2.07 5.83 -15.79
N VAL A 3 -3.25 5.76 -16.42
CA VAL A 3 -4.45 5.14 -15.85
C VAL A 3 -5.00 4.13 -16.86
N ILE A 4 -5.19 2.90 -16.40
CA ILE A 4 -5.68 1.79 -17.21
C ILE A 4 -6.96 1.25 -16.55
N ASP A 5 -8.11 1.35 -17.24
CA ASP A 5 -9.37 0.81 -16.75
C ASP A 5 -9.63 -0.57 -17.36
N ARG A 6 -10.10 -1.50 -16.53
CA ARG A 6 -10.72 -2.77 -16.94
C ARG A 6 -12.17 -2.73 -16.47
N ARG A 7 -13.10 -2.89 -17.37
CA ARG A 7 -14.53 -2.72 -17.12
C ARG A 7 -15.30 -3.95 -17.55
N SER A 8 -16.19 -4.42 -16.69
CA SER A 8 -17.14 -5.48 -16.99
C SER A 8 -18.44 -5.25 -16.23
N ALA A 9 -19.43 -6.13 -16.44
CA ALA A 9 -20.66 -6.09 -15.66
C ALA A 9 -20.38 -6.44 -14.20
N GLY A 10 -20.90 -5.64 -13.25
CA GLY A 10 -20.77 -5.87 -11.82
C GLY A 10 -20.69 -4.58 -11.02
N PRO A 11 -20.91 -4.66 -9.71
CA PRO A 11 -20.97 -3.47 -8.86
C PRO A 11 -19.58 -3.00 -8.36
N ALA A 12 -18.54 -3.86 -8.38
CA ALA A 12 -17.25 -3.56 -7.78
C ALA A 12 -16.56 -2.36 -8.45
N ARG A 13 -16.00 -1.48 -7.66
CA ARG A 13 -15.22 -0.32 -8.11
C ARG A 13 -13.95 -0.23 -7.28
N VAL A 14 -12.85 -0.74 -7.80
CA VAL A 14 -11.59 -0.81 -7.06
C VAL A 14 -10.44 -0.20 -7.84
N ALA A 15 -9.42 0.28 -7.13
CA ALA A 15 -8.21 0.79 -7.75
C ALA A 15 -6.96 0.17 -7.12
N ILE A 16 -5.93 -0.01 -7.96
CA ILE A 16 -4.58 -0.39 -7.54
C ILE A 16 -3.61 0.66 -8.07
N VAL A 17 -2.83 1.25 -7.17
CA VAL A 17 -1.87 2.30 -7.46
C VAL A 17 -0.46 1.77 -7.22
N GLY A 18 0.38 1.78 -8.25
CA GLY A 18 1.81 1.47 -8.16
C GLY A 18 2.68 2.64 -8.60
N GLY A 19 3.96 2.62 -8.23
CA GLY A 19 4.92 3.61 -8.66
C GLY A 19 4.67 5.02 -8.09
N ILE A 20 4.23 5.12 -6.84
CA ILE A 20 4.18 6.38 -6.08
C ILE A 20 5.62 6.90 -5.91
N HIS A 21 6.56 6.00 -5.58
CA HIS A 21 7.99 6.26 -5.57
C HIS A 21 8.65 5.58 -6.78
N GLY A 22 9.54 6.31 -7.47
CA GLY A 22 10.15 5.79 -8.69
C GLY A 22 11.31 4.81 -8.45
N ASP A 23 11.89 4.80 -7.27
CA ASP A 23 12.88 3.81 -6.84
C ASP A 23 12.24 2.49 -6.33
N GLU A 24 10.90 2.40 -6.39
CA GLU A 24 10.08 1.23 -6.03
C GLU A 24 9.41 0.60 -7.28
N PRO A 25 10.17 0.06 -8.25
CA PRO A 25 9.62 -0.38 -9.54
C PRO A 25 8.69 -1.60 -9.45
N ALA A 26 8.65 -2.29 -8.31
CA ALA A 26 7.76 -3.44 -8.11
C ALA A 26 6.29 -3.06 -8.30
N GLY A 27 5.85 -1.90 -7.77
CA GLY A 27 4.47 -1.43 -7.92
C GLY A 27 4.05 -1.22 -9.38
N GLU A 28 4.91 -0.58 -10.20
CA GLU A 28 4.67 -0.44 -11.64
C GLU A 28 4.60 -1.81 -12.34
N ARG A 29 5.55 -2.70 -12.06
CA ARG A 29 5.60 -4.05 -12.65
C ARG A 29 4.34 -4.85 -12.35
N ILE A 30 3.83 -4.78 -11.11
CA ILE A 30 2.58 -5.43 -10.68
C ILE A 30 1.39 -4.86 -11.45
N VAL A 31 1.25 -3.53 -11.49
CA VAL A 31 0.18 -2.85 -12.24
C VAL A 31 0.17 -3.27 -13.71
N ARG A 32 1.32 -3.28 -14.38
CA ARG A 32 1.43 -3.69 -15.79
C ARG A 32 1.15 -5.18 -15.99
N ARG A 33 1.56 -6.05 -15.06
CA ARG A 33 1.26 -7.49 -15.10
C ARG A 33 -0.25 -7.73 -14.95
N LEU A 34 -0.92 -7.03 -14.03
CA LEU A 34 -2.38 -7.07 -13.88
C LEU A 34 -3.08 -6.56 -15.14
N ALA A 35 -2.62 -5.44 -15.71
CA ALA A 35 -3.18 -4.91 -16.94
C ALA A 35 -3.09 -5.90 -18.12
N ALA A 36 -2.00 -6.68 -18.18
CA ALA A 36 -1.84 -7.71 -19.22
C ALA A 36 -2.66 -8.98 -18.96
N ALA A 37 -2.89 -9.33 -17.67
CA ALA A 37 -3.63 -10.53 -17.28
C ALA A 37 -5.15 -10.34 -17.30
N LEU A 38 -5.63 -9.13 -17.02
CA LEU A 38 -7.06 -8.81 -16.99
C LEU A 38 -7.56 -8.46 -18.40
N PRO A 39 -8.70 -9.03 -18.87
CA PRO A 39 -9.19 -8.82 -20.20
C PRO A 39 -9.55 -7.35 -20.47
N GLU A 40 -9.26 -6.88 -21.69
CA GLU A 40 -9.81 -5.63 -22.20
C GLU A 40 -11.24 -5.89 -22.67
N LEU A 41 -12.23 -5.40 -21.95
CA LEU A 41 -13.59 -5.44 -22.42
C LEU A 41 -13.89 -4.17 -23.21
N SER A 42 -14.28 -4.33 -24.47
CA SER A 42 -14.74 -3.24 -25.32
C SER A 42 -16.10 -2.74 -24.83
N GLY A 43 -16.30 -1.42 -24.80
CA GLY A 43 -17.48 -0.76 -24.24
C GLY A 43 -18.84 -1.11 -24.88
N GLU A 44 -18.88 -1.95 -25.92
CA GLU A 44 -20.12 -2.44 -26.54
C GLU A 44 -20.67 -3.72 -25.87
N GLU A 45 -19.86 -4.45 -25.12
CA GLU A 45 -20.29 -5.67 -24.42
C GLU A 45 -20.76 -5.39 -22.98
N ALA A 46 -20.47 -4.23 -22.42
CA ALA A 46 -20.86 -3.86 -21.05
C ALA A 46 -22.36 -3.53 -20.91
N ASP A 47 -23.03 -3.14 -21.99
CA ASP A 47 -24.48 -2.79 -22.03
C ASP A 47 -25.40 -3.95 -22.51
N ALA A 48 -24.84 -5.05 -22.94
CA ALA A 48 -25.59 -6.18 -23.51
C ALA A 48 -25.29 -7.48 -22.73
N ALA A 49 -25.68 -7.56 -21.45
CA ALA A 49 -25.82 -8.85 -20.80
C ALA A 49 -27.30 -9.30 -20.91
N PRO A 50 -27.67 -10.21 -21.82
CA PRO A 50 -28.93 -10.91 -21.72
C PRO A 50 -28.83 -11.93 -20.56
N ASP A 51 -29.96 -12.09 -19.85
CA ASP A 51 -30.14 -13.14 -18.87
C ASP A 51 -29.68 -14.50 -19.42
N GLY A 52 -28.62 -15.07 -18.84
CA GLY A 52 -28.27 -16.47 -18.90
C GLY A 52 -27.57 -16.97 -20.14
N GLU A 53 -26.26 -16.73 -20.25
CA GLU A 53 -25.31 -17.73 -20.77
C GLU A 53 -23.87 -17.29 -20.38
N GLN A 54 -23.13 -18.21 -19.74
CA GLN A 54 -21.76 -18.00 -19.29
C GLN A 54 -20.83 -17.83 -20.52
N ALA A 55 -20.26 -16.65 -20.69
CA ALA A 55 -19.06 -16.50 -21.48
C ALA A 55 -17.89 -17.09 -20.68
N VAL A 56 -17.42 -18.26 -21.08
CA VAL A 56 -16.22 -18.90 -20.57
C VAL A 56 -15.02 -18.20 -21.20
N GLY A 57 -14.39 -17.31 -20.45
CA GLY A 57 -13.14 -16.66 -20.81
C GLY A 57 -12.32 -16.43 -19.54
N ASP A 58 -11.07 -16.85 -19.54
CA ASP A 58 -10.12 -16.80 -18.44
C ASP A 58 -10.05 -15.40 -17.80
N GLY A 59 -10.43 -15.29 -16.51
CA GLY A 59 -10.32 -14.10 -15.71
C GLY A 59 -11.60 -13.27 -15.64
N ASN A 60 -12.50 -13.62 -14.73
CA ASN A 60 -13.78 -12.97 -14.51
C ASN A 60 -13.64 -11.64 -13.75
N ALA A 61 -13.06 -10.61 -14.37
CA ALA A 61 -13.12 -9.26 -13.84
C ALA A 61 -14.57 -8.80 -13.76
N ARG A 62 -14.97 -8.17 -12.63
CA ARG A 62 -16.33 -7.68 -12.38
C ARG A 62 -16.32 -6.20 -12.00
N GLY A 63 -17.13 -5.40 -12.67
CA GLY A 63 -17.24 -3.98 -12.38
C GLY A 63 -16.09 -3.16 -12.98
N VAL A 64 -15.50 -2.27 -12.21
CA VAL A 64 -14.41 -1.39 -12.63
C VAL A 64 -13.16 -1.70 -11.82
N ILE A 65 -12.10 -2.14 -12.47
CA ILE A 65 -10.76 -2.23 -11.91
C ILE A 65 -9.93 -1.12 -12.54
N ARG A 66 -9.47 -0.16 -11.74
CA ARG A 66 -8.59 0.92 -12.17
C ARG A 66 -7.17 0.66 -11.72
N LEU A 67 -6.26 0.63 -12.68
CA LEU A 67 -4.83 0.42 -12.47
C LEU A 67 -4.10 1.74 -12.75
N VAL A 68 -3.28 2.19 -11.81
CA VAL A 68 -2.62 3.50 -11.90
C VAL A 68 -1.11 3.31 -11.73
N VAL A 69 -0.34 3.81 -12.71
CA VAL A 69 1.10 4.07 -12.55
C VAL A 69 1.25 5.56 -12.24
N ALA A 70 1.65 5.90 -10.99
CA ALA A 70 1.50 7.25 -10.50
C ALA A 70 2.60 8.21 -10.99
N ASN A 71 3.86 7.97 -10.65
CA ASN A 71 4.98 8.90 -10.85
C ASN A 71 5.94 8.41 -11.93
N GLU A 72 5.53 8.48 -13.21
CA GLU A 72 6.33 8.01 -14.34
C GLU A 72 7.71 8.70 -14.43
N PRO A 73 7.87 10.04 -14.27
CA PRO A 73 9.18 10.66 -14.34
C PRO A 73 10.16 10.15 -13.27
N ALA A 74 9.72 9.93 -12.05
CA ALA A 74 10.56 9.36 -11.00
C ALA A 74 10.94 7.90 -11.30
N LEU A 75 9.99 7.09 -11.83
CA LEU A 75 10.23 5.73 -12.29
C LEU A 75 11.26 5.67 -13.43
N GLU A 76 11.11 6.54 -14.44
CA GLU A 76 12.06 6.65 -15.56
C GLU A 76 13.47 7.04 -15.10
N ALA A 77 13.55 7.93 -14.10
CA ALA A 77 14.83 8.36 -13.52
C ALA A 77 15.40 7.36 -12.48
N GLY A 78 14.58 6.41 -11.99
CA GLY A 78 14.97 5.46 -10.93
C GLY A 78 15.27 6.14 -9.59
N VAL A 79 14.56 7.24 -9.30
CA VAL A 79 14.70 8.01 -8.05
C VAL A 79 13.39 7.98 -7.27
N ARG A 80 13.45 8.20 -5.98
CA ARG A 80 12.25 8.19 -5.13
C ARG A 80 11.22 9.22 -5.58
N TYR A 81 11.68 10.44 -5.90
CA TYR A 81 10.89 11.56 -6.42
C TYR A 81 11.76 12.47 -7.25
N THR A 82 11.16 13.37 -8.04
CA THR A 82 11.90 14.35 -8.85
C THR A 82 12.12 15.64 -8.09
N ASP A 83 11.11 16.19 -7.44
CA ASP A 83 11.18 17.45 -6.68
C ASP A 83 10.93 17.21 -5.20
N VAL A 84 9.82 16.54 -4.83
CA VAL A 84 9.40 16.29 -3.44
C VAL A 84 8.74 14.91 -3.32
N ASP A 85 8.75 14.31 -2.13
CA ASP A 85 8.10 13.00 -1.91
C ASP A 85 6.59 13.09 -2.16
N LEU A 86 6.11 12.37 -3.19
CA LEU A 86 4.69 12.33 -3.55
C LEU A 86 3.82 11.85 -2.36
N ASN A 87 4.29 10.83 -1.61
CA ASN A 87 3.55 10.31 -0.46
C ASN A 87 3.73 11.15 0.82
N ARG A 88 4.22 12.40 0.68
CA ARG A 88 4.23 13.48 1.67
C ARG A 88 3.56 14.75 1.13
N SER A 89 3.00 14.67 -0.07
CA SER A 89 2.50 15.84 -0.80
C SER A 89 0.99 15.88 -0.91
N PHE A 90 0.25 14.87 -0.47
CA PHE A 90 -1.22 14.88 -0.48
C PHE A 90 -1.80 15.84 0.57
N PRO A 91 -2.94 16.51 0.27
CA PRO A 91 -3.75 16.44 -0.94
C PRO A 91 -3.13 17.14 -2.16
N GLY A 92 -2.02 17.88 -2.01
CA GLY A 92 -1.30 18.57 -3.06
C GLY A 92 -1.86 19.93 -3.44
N ASP A 93 -1.27 20.51 -4.49
CA ASP A 93 -1.67 21.79 -5.08
C ASP A 93 -1.43 21.69 -6.60
N ALA A 94 -2.50 21.71 -7.39
CA ALA A 94 -2.44 21.59 -8.85
C ALA A 94 -1.66 22.70 -9.54
N ASP A 95 -1.52 23.86 -8.88
CA ASP A 95 -0.80 25.04 -9.40
C ASP A 95 0.65 25.11 -8.89
N SER A 96 1.15 24.09 -8.15
CA SER A 96 2.51 24.05 -7.64
C SER A 96 3.56 23.90 -8.76
N ASP A 97 4.70 24.60 -8.61
CA ASP A 97 5.87 24.42 -9.45
C ASP A 97 6.62 23.10 -9.16
N GLU A 98 6.40 22.48 -7.98
CA GLU A 98 6.96 21.18 -7.61
C GLU A 98 6.11 20.05 -8.21
N TYR A 99 6.75 19.20 -9.02
CA TYR A 99 6.05 18.19 -9.83
C TYR A 99 5.14 17.27 -9.02
N GLU A 100 5.64 16.65 -7.97
CA GLU A 100 4.85 15.70 -7.17
C GLU A 100 3.74 16.40 -6.38
N ARG A 101 3.93 17.64 -5.96
CA ARG A 101 2.88 18.43 -5.31
C ARG A 101 1.73 18.74 -6.27
N ALA A 102 2.04 19.00 -7.56
CA ALA A 102 1.04 19.16 -8.61
C ALA A 102 0.44 17.82 -9.09
N LEU A 103 1.15 16.72 -8.93
CA LEU A 103 0.70 15.38 -9.27
C LEU A 103 -0.28 14.80 -8.24
N ALA A 104 -0.09 15.08 -6.95
CA ALA A 104 -0.87 14.50 -5.86
C ALA A 104 -2.40 14.65 -6.04
N PRO A 105 -2.97 15.82 -6.35
CA PRO A 105 -4.41 15.95 -6.58
C PRO A 105 -4.91 15.15 -7.79
N ARG A 106 -4.07 14.92 -8.80
CA ARG A 106 -4.41 14.11 -9.98
C ARG A 106 -4.48 12.63 -9.63
N VAL A 107 -3.56 12.12 -8.79
CA VAL A 107 -3.59 10.74 -8.30
C VAL A 107 -4.83 10.53 -7.42
N ALA A 108 -5.09 11.43 -6.47
CA ALA A 108 -6.27 11.36 -5.61
C ALA A 108 -7.57 11.38 -6.42
N GLU A 109 -7.67 12.24 -7.44
CA GLU A 109 -8.85 12.29 -8.33
C GLU A 109 -9.01 11.02 -9.15
N ALA A 110 -7.90 10.42 -9.63
CA ALA A 110 -7.95 9.19 -10.40
C ALA A 110 -8.60 8.02 -9.63
N VAL A 111 -8.46 7.99 -8.30
CA VAL A 111 -9.02 6.92 -7.45
C VAL A 111 -10.25 7.36 -6.64
N ARG A 112 -10.72 8.59 -6.85
CA ARG A 112 -11.91 9.12 -6.18
C ARG A 112 -13.15 8.30 -6.51
N GLY A 113 -13.94 7.98 -5.47
CA GLY A 113 -15.20 7.25 -5.59
C GLY A 113 -15.02 5.77 -5.94
N MET A 114 -13.82 5.21 -5.72
CA MET A 114 -13.63 3.77 -5.65
C MET A 114 -14.06 3.23 -4.29
N ASP A 115 -14.60 2.01 -4.26
CA ASP A 115 -15.06 1.35 -3.04
C ASP A 115 -13.89 0.87 -2.18
N ALA A 116 -12.74 0.61 -2.83
CA ALA A 116 -11.47 0.28 -2.19
C ALA A 116 -10.29 0.69 -3.08
N VAL A 117 -9.18 1.08 -2.43
CA VAL A 117 -7.93 1.45 -3.08
C VAL A 117 -6.77 0.71 -2.42
N LEU A 118 -5.91 0.08 -3.23
CA LEU A 118 -4.67 -0.55 -2.80
C LEU A 118 -3.48 0.23 -3.36
N ALA A 119 -2.62 0.75 -2.50
CA ALA A 119 -1.37 1.41 -2.88
C ALA A 119 -0.18 0.47 -2.61
N LEU A 120 0.62 0.22 -3.65
CA LEU A 120 1.74 -0.73 -3.61
C LEU A 120 3.04 -0.02 -3.32
N HIS A 121 3.71 -0.40 -2.24
CA HIS A 121 5.01 0.07 -1.81
C HIS A 121 6.00 -1.06 -1.57
N THR A 122 7.28 -0.73 -1.59
CA THR A 122 8.36 -1.59 -1.11
C THR A 122 9.17 -0.87 -0.05
N SER A 123 9.78 -1.60 0.86
CA SER A 123 10.53 -1.04 1.98
C SER A 123 12.00 -1.41 1.93
N HIS A 124 12.87 -0.54 2.45
CA HIS A 124 14.25 -0.89 2.75
C HIS A 124 14.38 -1.73 4.04
N SER A 125 13.32 -1.79 4.84
CA SER A 125 13.29 -2.63 6.03
C SER A 125 13.12 -4.10 5.66
N ALA A 126 13.56 -4.99 6.54
CA ALA A 126 13.37 -6.42 6.33
C ALA A 126 11.90 -6.82 6.56
N PRO A 127 11.35 -7.74 5.75
CA PRO A 127 9.98 -8.24 5.91
C PRO A 127 9.70 -8.81 7.31
N PRO A 128 8.44 -9.05 7.69
CA PRO A 128 7.35 -9.49 6.81
C PRO A 128 6.69 -8.36 6.03
N PRO A 129 5.99 -8.67 4.88
CA PRO A 129 5.04 -7.77 4.26
C PRO A 129 3.92 -7.39 5.23
N PHE A 130 3.42 -6.17 5.12
CA PHE A 130 2.36 -5.68 6.00
C PHE A 130 1.56 -4.57 5.34
N ALA A 131 0.34 -4.35 5.83
CA ALA A 131 -0.53 -3.28 5.36
C ALA A 131 -0.48 -2.06 6.29
N ILE A 132 -0.94 -0.91 5.79
CA ILE A 132 -1.04 0.35 6.54
C ILE A 132 -2.38 0.99 6.17
N TYR A 133 -3.10 1.51 7.16
CA TYR A 133 -4.28 2.36 6.96
C TYR A 133 -4.27 3.56 7.92
N SER A 134 -5.04 4.59 7.57
CA SER A 134 -5.26 5.77 8.44
C SER A 134 -6.61 5.71 9.17
N GLU A 135 -7.62 5.08 8.58
CA GLU A 135 -8.95 4.88 9.17
C GLU A 135 -9.48 3.47 8.86
N CYS A 136 -9.91 2.75 9.90
CA CYS A 136 -10.44 1.40 9.76
C CYS A 136 -11.93 1.41 9.38
N THR A 137 -12.22 1.49 8.09
CA THR A 137 -13.57 1.33 7.54
C THR A 137 -13.88 -0.14 7.27
N GLU A 138 -15.15 -0.47 6.93
CA GLU A 138 -15.52 -1.85 6.55
C GLU A 138 -14.78 -2.30 5.28
N SER A 139 -14.57 -1.38 4.32
CA SER A 139 -13.78 -1.67 3.13
C SER A 139 -12.30 -1.94 3.46
N VAL A 140 -11.71 -1.16 4.37
CA VAL A 140 -10.34 -1.39 4.88
C VAL A 140 -10.24 -2.72 5.61
N ARG A 141 -11.19 -3.04 6.51
CA ARG A 141 -11.28 -4.35 7.18
C ARG A 141 -11.26 -5.49 6.16
N ARG A 142 -12.13 -5.39 5.14
CA ARG A 142 -12.22 -6.37 4.07
C ARG A 142 -10.92 -6.51 3.28
N THR A 143 -10.24 -5.39 3.00
CA THR A 143 -8.95 -5.37 2.32
C THR A 143 -7.88 -6.09 3.14
N VAL A 144 -7.67 -5.68 4.40
CA VAL A 144 -6.55 -6.20 5.21
C VAL A 144 -6.73 -7.67 5.59
N THR A 145 -7.95 -8.10 5.88
CA THR A 145 -8.22 -9.51 6.20
C THR A 145 -8.27 -10.42 4.99
N GLY A 146 -8.50 -9.85 3.79
CA GLY A 146 -8.52 -10.58 2.51
C GLY A 146 -7.16 -10.69 1.83
N MET A 147 -6.13 -9.99 2.32
CA MET A 147 -4.75 -10.08 1.81
C MET A 147 -3.90 -11.03 2.65
N PRO A 148 -2.84 -11.64 2.08
CA PRO A 148 -1.94 -12.56 2.80
C PRO A 148 -0.92 -11.80 3.66
N VAL A 149 -1.38 -10.93 4.58
CA VAL A 149 -0.54 -10.16 5.51
C VAL A 149 -0.88 -10.53 6.95
N ASP A 150 0.14 -10.74 7.78
CA ASP A 150 -0.04 -11.06 9.20
C ASP A 150 -0.24 -9.80 10.06
N TYR A 151 0.26 -8.66 9.59
CA TYR A 151 0.25 -7.39 10.32
C TYR A 151 -0.38 -6.28 9.50
N VAL A 152 -1.13 -5.43 10.20
CA VAL A 152 -1.57 -4.15 9.67
C VAL A 152 -1.24 -3.04 10.65
N VAL A 153 -0.71 -1.94 10.15
CA VAL A 153 -0.38 -0.75 10.93
C VAL A 153 -1.55 0.22 10.87
N ASP A 154 -2.07 0.55 12.05
CA ASP A 154 -2.93 1.73 12.23
C ASP A 154 -2.01 2.95 12.38
N SER A 155 -1.98 3.78 11.36
CA SER A 155 -1.16 4.99 11.38
C SER A 155 -1.82 6.15 12.14
N GLY A 156 -3.12 6.06 12.42
CA GLY A 156 -3.87 6.94 13.33
C GLY A 156 -3.73 8.44 13.08
N GLY A 157 -3.25 8.83 11.89
CA GLY A 157 -2.96 10.23 11.58
C GLY A 157 -1.56 10.70 11.97
N LEU A 158 -0.62 9.79 12.27
CA LEU A 158 0.83 10.11 12.39
C LEU A 158 1.32 10.87 11.15
N ARG A 159 0.75 10.54 9.98
CA ARG A 159 1.03 11.21 8.71
C ARG A 159 -0.29 11.55 8.03
N SER A 160 -0.54 12.84 7.81
CA SER A 160 -1.77 13.36 7.19
C SER A 160 -1.57 13.79 5.72
N THR A 161 -0.46 13.36 5.11
CA THR A 161 -0.04 13.78 3.76
C THR A 161 0.27 12.61 2.84
N THR A 162 -0.22 11.44 3.18
CA THR A 162 -0.14 10.19 2.39
C THR A 162 -1.43 9.96 1.61
N LEU A 163 -1.41 9.11 0.60
CA LEU A 163 -2.61 8.79 -0.18
C LEU A 163 -3.72 8.19 0.71
N ASP A 164 -3.37 7.27 1.61
CA ASP A 164 -4.29 6.62 2.55
C ASP A 164 -4.85 7.58 3.62
N SER A 165 -4.26 8.75 3.81
CA SER A 165 -4.76 9.79 4.73
C SER A 165 -5.75 10.76 4.10
N VAL A 166 -5.87 10.79 2.76
CA VAL A 166 -6.72 11.76 2.02
C VAL A 166 -7.74 11.11 1.10
N VAL A 167 -7.59 9.82 0.81
CA VAL A 167 -8.54 9.04 -0.01
C VAL A 167 -9.11 7.92 0.86
N ASP A 168 -10.41 7.99 1.10
CA ASP A 168 -11.15 7.02 1.89
C ASP A 168 -10.95 5.59 1.35
N HIS A 169 -11.01 4.61 2.24
CA HIS A 169 -10.92 3.17 1.90
C HIS A 169 -9.60 2.76 1.25
N THR A 170 -8.53 3.54 1.47
CA THR A 170 -7.20 3.22 0.95
C THR A 170 -6.40 2.43 1.97
N VAL A 171 -5.76 1.36 1.48
CA VAL A 171 -4.76 0.58 2.19
C VAL A 171 -3.46 0.66 1.40
N SER A 172 -2.38 1.08 2.06
CA SER A 172 -1.02 0.94 1.55
C SER A 172 -0.47 -0.42 1.96
N VAL A 173 0.27 -1.10 1.08
CA VAL A 173 0.91 -2.38 1.41
C VAL A 173 2.41 -2.32 1.09
N GLU A 174 3.22 -2.63 2.10
CA GLU A 174 4.65 -2.85 1.98
C GLU A 174 4.86 -4.32 1.55
N VAL A 175 4.99 -4.54 0.25
CA VAL A 175 4.99 -5.90 -0.33
C VAL A 175 6.30 -6.66 -0.11
N GLY A 176 7.30 -6.02 0.47
CA GLY A 176 8.58 -6.63 0.80
C GLY A 176 9.76 -5.72 0.50
N ARG A 177 10.95 -6.33 0.36
CA ARG A 177 12.20 -5.58 0.19
C ARG A 177 12.27 -4.95 -1.19
N GLN A 178 12.62 -3.67 -1.23
CA GLN A 178 12.84 -2.90 -2.46
C GLN A 178 13.83 -3.62 -3.39
N GLY A 179 13.43 -3.74 -4.67
CA GLY A 179 14.23 -4.36 -5.73
C GLY A 179 14.26 -5.89 -5.72
N SER A 180 13.53 -6.57 -4.81
CA SER A 180 13.48 -8.03 -4.81
C SER A 180 12.36 -8.58 -5.72
N GLU A 181 12.60 -9.74 -6.33
CA GLU A 181 11.60 -10.44 -7.12
C GLU A 181 10.48 -11.01 -6.23
N GLU A 182 10.85 -11.44 -5.00
CA GLU A 182 9.90 -11.94 -4.01
C GLU A 182 8.86 -10.89 -3.65
N ALA A 183 9.26 -9.60 -3.54
CA ALA A 183 8.34 -8.50 -3.29
C ALA A 183 7.38 -8.28 -4.47
N ALA A 184 7.86 -8.37 -5.70
CA ALA A 184 7.01 -8.23 -6.88
C ALA A 184 6.01 -9.39 -7.01
N GLU A 185 6.41 -10.63 -6.70
CA GLU A 185 5.52 -11.79 -6.74
C GLU A 185 4.49 -11.73 -5.62
N PHE A 186 4.92 -11.46 -4.36
CA PHE A 186 4.01 -11.28 -3.25
C PHE A 186 2.99 -10.16 -3.52
N GLY A 187 3.43 -9.01 -4.03
CA GLY A 187 2.56 -7.89 -4.34
C GLY A 187 1.54 -8.20 -5.44
N TYR A 188 1.91 -9.02 -6.42
CA TYR A 188 0.97 -9.51 -7.43
C TYR A 188 -0.11 -10.41 -6.81
N GLU A 189 0.28 -11.39 -5.99
CA GLU A 189 -0.66 -12.28 -5.28
C GLU A 189 -1.56 -11.50 -4.30
N ALA A 190 -1.00 -10.55 -3.55
CA ALA A 190 -1.77 -9.66 -2.66
C ALA A 190 -2.79 -8.81 -3.45
N SER A 191 -2.41 -8.35 -4.65
CA SER A 191 -3.32 -7.62 -5.54
C SER A 191 -4.47 -8.49 -6.04
N LEU A 192 -4.22 -9.74 -6.42
CA LEU A 192 -5.28 -10.69 -6.80
C LEU A 192 -6.21 -10.99 -5.61
N ALA A 193 -5.65 -11.20 -4.42
CA ALA A 193 -6.41 -11.42 -3.19
C ALA A 193 -7.29 -10.20 -2.86
N PHE A 194 -6.78 -8.97 -2.99
CA PHE A 194 -7.54 -7.73 -2.88
C PHE A 194 -8.73 -7.68 -3.87
N LEU A 195 -8.48 -7.98 -5.15
CA LEU A 195 -9.54 -7.98 -6.17
C LEU A 195 -10.64 -9.01 -5.85
N ARG A 196 -10.27 -10.21 -5.39
CA ARG A 196 -11.21 -11.25 -4.94
C ARG A 196 -11.99 -10.81 -3.71
N ALA A 197 -11.31 -10.24 -2.70
CA ALA A 197 -11.93 -9.77 -1.49
C ALA A 197 -13.03 -8.73 -1.74
N HIS A 198 -12.88 -7.89 -2.77
CA HIS A 198 -13.88 -6.89 -3.16
C HIS A 198 -14.82 -7.34 -4.29
N GLY A 199 -14.78 -8.62 -4.69
CA GLY A 199 -15.64 -9.16 -5.74
C GLY A 199 -15.37 -8.56 -7.13
N ALA A 200 -14.18 -7.98 -7.33
CA ALA A 200 -13.72 -7.46 -8.61
C ALA A 200 -13.07 -8.54 -9.50
N LEU A 201 -12.72 -9.68 -8.92
CA LEU A 201 -12.25 -10.89 -9.58
C LEU A 201 -13.03 -12.09 -9.02
N ASP A 202 -13.54 -12.95 -9.91
CA ASP A 202 -14.42 -14.09 -9.57
C ASP A 202 -13.86 -15.40 -10.17
N ASP A 203 -12.55 -15.58 -10.07
CA ASP A 203 -11.83 -16.78 -10.48
C ASP A 203 -11.74 -17.81 -9.33
N GLU A 204 -11.61 -17.32 -8.10
CA GLU A 204 -11.54 -18.10 -6.88
C GLU A 204 -12.30 -17.38 -5.75
N PRO A 205 -12.86 -18.13 -4.77
CA PRO A 205 -13.48 -17.49 -3.60
C PRO A 205 -12.43 -16.74 -2.77
N PRO A 206 -12.77 -15.57 -2.20
CA PRO A 206 -11.86 -14.84 -1.32
C PRO A 206 -11.57 -15.65 -0.05
N THR A 207 -10.34 -15.57 0.44
CA THR A 207 -9.95 -16.12 1.73
C THR A 207 -9.73 -14.96 2.69
N PHE A 208 -10.38 -14.99 3.84
CA PHE A 208 -10.23 -13.98 4.88
C PHE A 208 -9.56 -14.58 6.11
N THR A 209 -8.59 -13.86 6.68
CA THR A 209 -7.85 -14.27 7.89
C THR A 209 -7.82 -13.13 8.89
N GLU A 210 -7.76 -13.47 10.18
CA GLU A 210 -7.50 -12.51 11.24
C GLU A 210 -6.14 -11.85 11.02
N THR A 211 -6.06 -10.52 11.20
CA THR A 211 -4.83 -9.76 11.00
C THR A 211 -4.47 -8.99 12.26
N THR A 212 -3.21 -9.08 12.71
CA THR A 212 -2.70 -8.38 13.90
C THR A 212 -2.61 -6.87 13.67
N VAL A 213 -3.17 -6.07 14.56
CA VAL A 213 -3.11 -4.60 14.51
C VAL A 213 -1.95 -4.08 15.32
N VAL A 214 -1.16 -3.23 14.70
CA VAL A 214 -0.05 -2.49 15.33
C VAL A 214 -0.34 -0.99 15.23
N GLU A 215 -0.61 -0.35 16.35
CA GLU A 215 -0.76 1.11 16.41
C GLU A 215 0.62 1.77 16.39
N GLY A 216 0.90 2.60 15.37
CA GLY A 216 2.08 3.44 15.31
C GLY A 216 1.88 4.71 16.15
N PHE A 217 2.86 5.09 16.97
CA PHE A 217 2.67 6.23 17.88
C PHE A 217 3.80 7.25 17.91
N GLU A 218 5.00 6.93 17.44
CA GLU A 218 6.16 7.84 17.51
C GLU A 218 7.16 7.55 16.40
N GLU A 219 7.56 8.56 15.65
CA GLU A 219 8.70 8.49 14.73
C GLU A 219 10.03 8.60 15.50
N VAL A 220 11.00 7.75 15.16
CA VAL A 220 12.30 7.68 15.83
C VAL A 220 13.34 8.40 14.98
N PRO A 221 13.74 9.64 15.34
CA PRO A 221 14.57 10.47 14.47
C PRO A 221 16.02 10.00 14.39
N LYS A 222 16.65 10.25 13.23
CA LYS A 222 18.10 10.21 13.03
C LYS A 222 18.72 11.56 13.34
N GLY A 223 19.96 11.55 13.83
CA GLY A 223 20.73 12.75 14.09
C GLY A 223 21.87 12.95 13.09
N GLY A 224 22.38 11.88 12.52
CA GLY A 224 23.47 11.88 11.53
C GLY A 224 24.63 10.95 11.90
N GLY A 225 25.49 10.71 10.92
CA GLY A 225 26.58 9.73 11.01
C GLY A 225 26.15 8.33 10.56
N GLU A 226 26.76 7.28 11.13
CA GLU A 226 26.49 5.90 10.75
C GLU A 226 25.26 5.37 11.51
N PRO A 227 24.15 5.04 10.83
CA PRO A 227 22.94 4.56 11.47
C PRO A 227 23.01 3.05 11.75
N HIS A 228 22.52 2.63 12.91
CA HIS A 228 22.41 1.24 13.32
C HIS A 228 21.02 0.94 13.90
N VAL A 229 20.39 -0.16 13.45
CA VAL A 229 19.11 -0.66 13.94
C VAL A 229 19.29 -2.08 14.47
N HIS A 230 18.77 -2.36 15.68
CA HIS A 230 19.02 -3.62 16.40
C HIS A 230 17.86 -4.60 16.38
N TYR A 231 16.66 -4.17 15.96
CA TYR A 231 15.43 -4.98 15.96
C TYR A 231 14.75 -4.93 14.60
N ARG A 232 14.11 -6.02 14.25
CA ARG A 232 13.32 -6.14 13.01
C ARG A 232 11.90 -5.61 13.20
N ASN A 233 11.20 -5.33 12.10
CA ASN A 233 9.79 -4.98 12.14
C ASN A 233 9.00 -6.01 12.96
N PHE A 234 8.10 -5.50 13.82
CA PHE A 234 7.20 -6.27 14.69
C PHE A 234 7.88 -7.17 15.74
N GLU A 235 9.19 -7.14 15.88
CA GLU A 235 9.91 -7.80 16.96
C GLU A 235 9.75 -6.99 18.26
N THR A 236 9.32 -7.63 19.36
CA THR A 236 9.17 -6.94 20.65
C THR A 236 10.53 -6.50 21.18
N ILE A 237 10.66 -5.20 21.45
CA ILE A 237 11.87 -4.62 22.02
C ILE A 237 11.76 -4.64 23.55
N PRO A 238 12.69 -5.28 24.28
CA PRO A 238 12.70 -5.22 25.74
C PRO A 238 12.81 -3.78 26.27
N GLN A 239 12.07 -3.44 27.32
CA GLN A 239 12.18 -2.15 27.97
C GLN A 239 13.63 -1.86 28.40
N GLY A 240 14.13 -0.68 28.08
CA GLY A 240 15.51 -0.24 28.34
C GLY A 240 16.54 -0.69 27.29
N ALA A 241 16.15 -1.56 26.35
CA ALA A 241 17.03 -1.94 25.24
C ALA A 241 17.20 -0.79 24.23
N VAL A 242 18.34 -0.76 23.55
CA VAL A 242 18.60 0.18 22.47
C VAL A 242 17.93 -0.33 21.20
N PHE A 243 16.98 0.43 20.65
CA PHE A 243 16.36 0.14 19.36
C PHE A 243 17.30 0.48 18.22
N ALA A 244 17.80 1.72 18.22
CA ALA A 244 18.63 2.27 17.16
C ALA A 244 19.59 3.31 17.71
N HIS A 245 20.70 3.56 17.00
CA HIS A 245 21.61 4.66 17.32
C HIS A 245 22.35 5.14 16.06
N ASP A 246 22.86 6.35 16.16
CA ASP A 246 23.84 6.95 15.24
C ASP A 246 24.90 7.73 16.05
N ASP A 247 25.70 8.58 15.39
CA ASP A 247 26.73 9.37 16.10
C ASP A 247 26.14 10.45 17.02
N VAL A 248 24.85 10.78 16.89
CA VAL A 248 24.17 11.86 17.64
C VAL A 248 23.19 11.30 18.66
N TYR A 249 22.39 10.29 18.29
CA TYR A 249 21.29 9.74 19.11
C TYR A 249 21.51 8.28 19.49
N THR A 250 21.00 7.93 20.66
CA THR A 250 20.83 6.53 21.09
C THR A 250 19.41 6.38 21.63
N HIS A 251 18.57 5.71 20.86
CA HIS A 251 17.16 5.51 21.20
C HIS A 251 16.96 4.25 22.04
N ARG A 252 16.58 4.44 23.30
CA ARG A 252 16.20 3.36 24.23
C ARG A 252 14.70 3.32 24.40
N VAL A 253 14.14 2.13 24.32
CA VAL A 253 12.71 1.93 24.53
C VAL A 253 12.36 2.11 26.01
N GLU A 254 11.48 3.08 26.31
CA GLU A 254 11.06 3.37 27.68
C GLU A 254 9.85 2.56 28.14
N GLY A 255 8.99 2.14 27.19
CA GLY A 255 7.75 1.39 27.44
C GLY A 255 7.91 -0.12 27.34
N ALA A 256 6.89 -0.85 27.77
CA ALA A 256 6.73 -2.27 27.50
C ALA A 256 6.01 -2.47 26.15
N ASP A 257 6.18 -3.67 25.55
CA ASP A 257 5.45 -4.14 24.37
C ASP A 257 5.60 -3.24 23.12
N VAL A 258 6.75 -2.54 23.02
CA VAL A 258 7.09 -1.72 21.86
C VAL A 258 7.65 -2.61 20.75
N VAL A 259 7.17 -2.40 19.53
CA VAL A 259 7.67 -3.03 18.30
C VAL A 259 8.07 -1.96 17.30
N PRO A 260 9.09 -2.19 16.44
CA PRO A 260 9.42 -1.25 15.38
C PRO A 260 8.56 -1.51 14.13
N ILE A 261 8.28 -0.43 13.41
CA ILE A 261 7.62 -0.40 12.12
C ILE A 261 8.54 0.33 11.14
N LEU A 262 8.72 -0.17 9.92
CA LEU A 262 9.57 0.41 8.87
C LEU A 262 11.02 0.63 9.34
N ALA A 263 11.51 -0.25 10.23
CA ALA A 263 12.84 -0.14 10.82
C ALA A 263 13.93 -0.33 9.77
N SER A 264 14.75 0.69 9.56
CA SER A 264 15.80 0.68 8.54
C SER A 264 16.95 1.63 8.87
N GLU A 265 18.18 1.18 8.58
CA GLU A 265 19.38 2.02 8.65
C GLU A 265 19.40 3.06 7.51
N HIS A 266 18.96 2.70 6.31
CA HIS A 266 19.13 3.51 5.10
C HIS A 266 17.81 3.82 4.34
N GLY A 267 16.66 3.36 4.86
CA GLY A 267 15.38 3.50 4.16
C GLY A 267 14.77 4.90 4.19
N TYR A 268 15.12 5.69 5.19
CA TYR A 268 14.65 7.07 5.38
C TYR A 268 15.82 7.94 5.80
N GLU A 269 15.85 9.20 5.32
CA GLU A 269 16.93 10.13 5.63
C GLU A 269 16.85 10.63 7.09
N ASP A 270 15.64 10.80 7.60
CA ASP A 270 15.32 11.52 8.84
C ASP A 270 14.91 10.64 10.02
N ILE A 271 14.49 9.38 9.78
CA ILE A 271 14.04 8.47 10.84
C ILE A 271 14.66 7.07 10.72
N PHE A 272 14.81 6.39 11.86
CA PHE A 272 15.14 4.96 11.96
C PHE A 272 13.93 4.05 11.70
N GLY A 273 12.73 4.56 11.87
CA GLY A 273 11.46 3.87 11.83
C GLY A 273 10.43 4.51 12.75
N ILE A 274 9.39 3.76 13.06
CA ILE A 274 8.28 4.20 13.90
C ILE A 274 8.17 3.21 15.07
N TYR A 275 7.96 3.70 16.28
CA TYR A 275 7.52 2.86 17.40
C TYR A 275 6.04 2.54 17.27
N GLY A 276 5.72 1.27 17.45
CA GLY A 276 4.36 0.76 17.49
C GLY A 276 4.10 -0.14 18.68
N ARG A 277 2.84 -0.48 18.85
CA ARG A 277 2.36 -1.43 19.85
C ARG A 277 1.28 -2.32 19.24
N ILE A 278 1.36 -3.62 19.51
CA ILE A 278 0.26 -4.54 19.15
C ILE A 278 -0.93 -4.23 20.05
N THR A 279 -2.07 -3.87 19.46
CA THR A 279 -3.29 -3.45 20.17
C THR A 279 -4.43 -4.45 20.07
N GLY A 280 -4.35 -5.41 19.16
CA GLY A 280 -5.39 -6.42 18.96
C GLY A 280 -5.33 -7.04 17.58
N THR A 281 -6.47 -7.46 17.09
CA THR A 281 -6.66 -8.05 15.78
C THR A 281 -7.87 -7.44 15.06
N ILE A 282 -7.88 -7.53 13.74
CA ILE A 282 -9.04 -7.29 12.89
C ILE A 282 -9.57 -8.66 12.46
N ASP A 283 -10.81 -8.94 12.85
CA ASP A 283 -11.52 -10.15 12.44
C ASP A 283 -12.02 -10.02 10.99
N PRO A 284 -12.12 -11.16 10.25
CA PRO A 284 -12.80 -11.21 8.96
C PRO A 284 -14.20 -10.59 9.00
N PRO A 285 -14.71 -10.07 7.85
CA PRO A 285 -16.10 -9.62 7.77
C PRO A 285 -17.07 -10.78 8.08
N GLU A 286 -18.19 -10.47 8.73
CA GLU A 286 -19.28 -11.46 8.90
C GLU A 286 -19.86 -11.83 7.53
N GLU A 287 -20.09 -13.13 7.27
CA GLU A 287 -20.70 -13.64 6.03
C GLU A 287 -22.14 -13.19 5.82
#